data_7907a3ada51ae1caa47887cb61287136
#
_entry.id   7907a3ada51ae1caa47887cb61287136
#
_cell.length_a   1.000
_cell.length_b   1.000
_cell.length_c   1.000
_cell.angle_alpha   90.00
_cell.angle_beta   90.00
_cell.angle_gamma   90.00
#
_symmetry.space_group_name_H-M   'P 1'
#
loop_
_entity.id
_entity.type
_entity.pdbx_description
1 polymer ?
#
loop_
_entity_poly.entity_id
_entity_poly.type
_entity_poly.pdbx_seq_one_letter_code
_entity_poly.pdbx_strand_id
1 'polypeptide(L)'
;IPSSLVGSEMCIRDRSKNPVFEVKAVGSYKQKPGCPEFGLTKDESLRLEKICGGECFNPSDERRNITRIEVIKITPQNFNNEPVDDLIQDVWKVFKCKPSQDGCKIRFSDRDFQKNGRDSVYYVRAIEEPSLRVNGDNLRCDYDENGNCIKVNICHGSYLTDKRDDCVTSSEERAWSSPIYVNQI
;
A
#
# COMPACT_ATOMS: atom_id res chain seq x y z
N ILE A 1 6.77 9.52 5.13
CA ILE A 1 7.30 9.76 3.77
C ILE A 1 7.36 8.42 3.08
N PRO A 2 6.76 8.28 1.91
CA PRO A 2 6.65 7.01 1.25
C PRO A 2 8.04 6.48 0.88
N SER A 3 8.26 5.21 1.16
CA SER A 3 9.31 4.46 0.50
C SER A 3 8.98 4.46 -0.99
N SER A 4 9.68 5.29 -1.75
CA SER A 4 9.45 5.40 -3.18
C SER A 4 9.90 4.12 -3.87
N LEU A 5 8.94 3.34 -4.36
CA LEU A 5 9.18 2.47 -5.49
C LEU A 5 9.32 3.40 -6.72
N VAL A 6 10.53 3.87 -6.99
CA VAL A 6 10.81 4.58 -8.24
C VAL A 6 10.93 3.53 -9.33
N GLY A 7 9.83 3.25 -9.99
CA GLY A 7 9.80 2.50 -11.23
C GLY A 7 9.58 3.47 -12.38
N SER A 8 10.52 3.55 -13.32
CA SER A 8 10.26 4.15 -14.62
C SER A 8 9.17 3.36 -15.33
N GLU A 9 8.32 4.02 -16.10
CA GLU A 9 7.37 3.35 -17.01
C GLU A 9 8.14 2.35 -17.87
N MET A 10 7.80 1.07 -17.75
CA MET A 10 8.45 0.02 -18.53
C MET A 10 7.44 -0.54 -19.50
N CYS A 11 7.64 -0.26 -20.79
CA CYS A 11 6.93 -0.91 -21.88
C CYS A 11 7.71 -2.16 -22.31
N ILE A 12 7.09 -3.33 -22.15
CA ILE A 12 7.66 -4.60 -22.64
C ILE A 12 7.00 -4.93 -23.97
N ARG A 13 7.81 -4.96 -25.04
CA ARG A 13 7.41 -5.41 -26.36
C ARG A 13 8.04 -6.79 -26.64
N ASP A 14 7.38 -7.85 -26.28
CA ASP A 14 7.80 -9.22 -26.65
C ASP A 14 6.61 -9.98 -27.24
N ARG A 15 6.71 -10.33 -28.51
CA ARG A 15 5.65 -10.96 -29.30
C ARG A 15 5.50 -12.47 -29.09
N SER A 16 6.50 -13.12 -28.51
CA SER A 16 6.59 -14.57 -28.60
C SER A 16 6.39 -15.30 -27.28
N LYS A 17 6.27 -14.59 -26.17
CA LYS A 17 6.23 -15.20 -24.83
C LYS A 17 5.28 -14.50 -23.88
N ASN A 18 4.72 -15.29 -22.99
CA ASN A 18 3.97 -14.75 -21.85
C ASN A 18 4.89 -13.92 -20.95
N PRO A 19 4.44 -12.76 -20.47
CA PRO A 19 5.27 -11.90 -19.62
C PRO A 19 5.59 -12.57 -18.28
N VAL A 20 6.83 -12.39 -17.83
CA VAL A 20 7.31 -12.85 -16.53
C VAL A 20 7.76 -11.64 -15.72
N PHE A 21 7.29 -11.55 -14.50
CA PHE A 21 7.57 -10.45 -13.59
C PHE A 21 8.34 -10.94 -12.38
N GLU A 22 9.27 -10.13 -11.93
CA GLU A 22 9.94 -10.27 -10.64
C GLU A 22 9.69 -9.00 -9.83
N VAL A 23 9.25 -9.16 -8.59
CA VAL A 23 8.92 -8.07 -7.69
C VAL A 23 9.64 -8.27 -6.38
N LYS A 24 10.27 -7.23 -5.88
CA LYS A 24 10.81 -7.15 -4.52
C LYS A 24 10.18 -5.97 -3.80
N ALA A 25 9.61 -6.21 -2.63
CA ALA A 25 9.08 -5.18 -1.74
C ALA A 25 9.78 -5.26 -0.38
N VAL A 26 10.10 -4.11 0.19
CA VAL A 26 10.74 -3.99 1.51
C VAL A 26 9.88 -3.09 2.36
N GLY A 27 9.64 -3.47 3.61
CA GLY A 27 8.83 -2.70 4.53
C GLY A 27 9.50 -1.42 5.01
N SER A 28 8.68 -0.49 5.49
CA SER A 28 9.14 0.73 6.15
C SER A 28 9.84 0.41 7.47
N TYR A 29 10.64 1.34 7.97
CA TYR A 29 11.22 1.19 9.29
C TYR A 29 10.16 1.38 10.38
N LYS A 30 10.20 0.52 11.40
CA LYS A 30 9.43 0.73 12.63
C LYS A 30 9.90 2.01 13.30
N GLN A 31 8.97 2.75 13.87
CA GLN A 31 9.32 3.97 14.60
C GLN A 31 9.59 3.65 16.07
N LYS A 32 10.60 4.28 16.64
CA LYS A 32 10.83 4.33 18.08
C LYS A 32 9.88 5.36 18.70
N PRO A 33 9.47 5.19 19.96
CA PRO A 33 8.72 6.22 20.67
C PRO A 33 9.50 7.54 20.77
N GLY A 34 8.78 8.66 20.73
CA GLY A 34 9.34 10.00 20.89
C GLY A 34 10.02 10.56 19.63
N CYS A 35 10.64 11.71 19.81
CA CYS A 35 11.35 12.43 18.77
C CYS A 35 12.86 12.25 18.90
N PRO A 36 13.63 12.18 17.80
CA PRO A 36 15.09 12.13 17.86
C PRO A 36 15.65 13.44 18.41
N GLU A 37 16.59 13.35 19.36
CA GLU A 37 17.21 14.51 20.02
C GLU A 37 18.28 15.22 19.17
N PHE A 38 18.42 14.90 17.91
CA PHE A 38 19.49 15.40 17.06
C PHE A 38 19.42 16.92 16.83
N GLY A 39 20.35 17.63 17.44
CA GLY A 39 20.61 19.04 17.14
C GLY A 39 19.55 20.02 17.62
N LEU A 40 18.61 19.58 18.43
CA LEU A 40 17.57 20.44 19.01
C LEU A 40 17.94 20.86 20.43
N THR A 41 17.66 22.10 20.79
CA THR A 41 17.65 22.53 22.18
C THR A 41 16.50 21.85 22.93
N LYS A 42 16.57 21.78 24.25
CA LYS A 42 15.53 21.16 25.08
C LYS A 42 14.13 21.79 24.83
N ASP A 43 14.09 23.09 24.61
CA ASP A 43 12.85 23.81 24.36
C ASP A 43 12.27 23.52 22.96
N GLU A 44 13.14 23.37 21.97
CA GLU A 44 12.73 22.98 20.60
C GLU A 44 12.25 21.53 20.56
N SER A 45 12.90 20.64 21.30
CA SER A 45 12.50 19.23 21.43
C SER A 45 11.10 19.12 22.06
N LEU A 46 10.83 19.81 23.17
CA LEU A 46 9.53 19.84 23.83
C LEU A 46 8.44 20.43 22.92
N ARG A 47 8.79 21.48 22.15
CA ARG A 47 7.85 22.08 21.22
C ARG A 47 7.51 21.14 20.08
N LEU A 48 8.51 20.44 19.53
CA LEU A 48 8.33 19.49 18.43
C LEU A 48 7.50 18.27 18.88
N GLU A 49 7.78 17.75 20.08
CA GLU A 49 6.99 16.67 20.68
C GLU A 49 5.53 17.07 20.85
N LYS A 50 5.27 18.28 21.32
CA LYS A 50 3.91 18.81 21.45
C LYS A 50 3.20 18.98 20.11
N ILE A 51 3.90 19.45 19.08
CA ILE A 51 3.34 19.66 17.73
C ILE A 51 3.07 18.31 17.06
N CYS A 52 3.97 17.36 17.20
CA CYS A 52 3.87 16.04 16.57
C CYS A 52 3.05 15.04 17.41
N GLY A 53 2.56 15.41 18.60
CA GLY A 53 1.86 14.48 19.49
C GLY A 53 2.70 13.24 19.88
N GLY A 54 4.03 13.35 19.85
CA GLY A 54 4.96 12.23 20.03
C GLY A 54 5.18 11.38 18.77
N GLU A 55 4.56 11.71 17.64
CA GLU A 55 4.68 10.98 16.37
C GLU A 55 5.78 11.57 15.46
N CYS A 56 6.99 11.67 15.94
CA CYS A 56 8.12 12.12 15.13
C CYS A 56 8.68 10.97 14.28
N PHE A 57 9.29 11.32 13.13
CA PHE A 57 10.07 10.37 12.36
C PHE A 57 11.33 9.97 13.15
N ASN A 58 11.26 8.84 13.84
CA ASN A 58 12.31 8.29 14.70
C ASN A 58 12.53 6.80 14.37
N PRO A 59 13.13 6.50 13.22
CA PRO A 59 13.24 5.13 12.73
C PRO A 59 14.15 4.27 13.60
N SER A 60 13.75 3.03 13.79
CA SER A 60 14.60 1.95 14.32
C SER A 60 15.38 1.29 13.17
N ASP A 61 16.21 0.30 13.51
CA ASP A 61 16.90 -0.54 12.52
C ASP A 61 16.02 -1.70 12.03
N GLU A 62 14.84 -1.89 12.63
CA GLU A 62 13.90 -2.92 12.26
C GLU A 62 12.90 -2.42 11.21
N ARG A 63 12.64 -3.28 10.23
CA ARG A 63 11.60 -3.04 9.21
C ARG A 63 10.30 -3.75 9.56
N ARG A 64 9.19 -3.18 9.12
CA ARG A 64 7.90 -3.86 9.12
C ARG A 64 7.92 -5.00 8.11
N ASN A 65 7.20 -6.06 8.41
CA ASN A 65 7.08 -7.18 7.49
C ASN A 65 6.09 -6.86 6.36
N ILE A 66 6.44 -7.26 5.14
CA ILE A 66 5.47 -7.33 4.05
C ILE A 66 4.67 -8.62 4.25
N THR A 67 3.36 -8.50 4.40
CA THR A 67 2.46 -9.65 4.62
C THR A 67 2.04 -10.30 3.32
N ARG A 68 1.85 -9.49 2.28
CA ARG A 68 1.45 -9.96 0.95
C ARG A 68 1.80 -8.95 -0.15
N ILE A 69 1.89 -9.46 -1.36
CA ILE A 69 1.95 -8.68 -2.58
C ILE A 69 0.73 -9.03 -3.42
N GLU A 70 -0.04 -8.04 -3.78
CA GLU A 70 -1.23 -8.14 -4.62
C GLU A 70 -0.89 -7.65 -6.02
N VAL A 71 -1.30 -8.38 -7.04
CA VAL A 71 -1.11 -8.01 -8.44
C VAL A 71 -2.46 -7.63 -9.02
N ILE A 72 -2.50 -6.46 -9.63
CA ILE A 72 -3.65 -5.95 -10.36
C ILE A 72 -3.35 -6.07 -11.86
N LYS A 73 -4.35 -6.54 -12.60
CA LYS A 73 -4.29 -6.61 -14.06
C LYS A 73 -5.43 -5.79 -14.65
N ILE A 74 -5.09 -4.94 -15.61
CA ILE A 74 -6.05 -4.14 -16.36
C ILE A 74 -5.87 -4.47 -17.84
N THR A 75 -7.00 -4.74 -18.51
CA THR A 75 -7.05 -4.92 -19.95
C THR A 75 -7.65 -3.67 -20.57
N PRO A 76 -6.96 -2.94 -21.45
CA PRO A 76 -7.53 -1.76 -22.10
C PRO A 76 -8.77 -2.10 -22.93
N GLN A 77 -9.71 -1.16 -23.03
CA GLN A 77 -10.89 -1.30 -23.88
C GLN A 77 -10.47 -1.41 -25.36
N ASN A 78 -11.10 -2.31 -26.11
CA ASN A 78 -10.90 -2.44 -27.54
C ASN A 78 -11.86 -1.55 -28.35
N PHE A 79 -12.97 -1.15 -27.77
CA PHE A 79 -13.95 -0.27 -28.40
C PHE A 79 -14.66 0.59 -27.33
N ASN A 80 -15.21 1.72 -27.80
CA ASN A 80 -15.93 2.63 -26.94
C ASN A 80 -17.15 1.91 -26.29
N ASN A 81 -17.33 2.15 -24.97
CA ASN A 81 -18.40 1.54 -24.17
C ASN A 81 -18.25 0.03 -23.91
N GLU A 82 -17.10 -0.59 -24.15
CA GLU A 82 -16.85 -1.94 -23.62
C GLU A 82 -16.99 -1.92 -22.08
N PRO A 83 -17.78 -2.82 -21.47
CA PRO A 83 -17.91 -2.88 -20.01
C PRO A 83 -16.55 -3.02 -19.34
N VAL A 84 -16.29 -2.20 -18.31
CA VAL A 84 -14.97 -2.16 -17.65
C VAL A 84 -14.83 -3.14 -16.50
N ASP A 85 -15.93 -3.64 -15.95
CA ASP A 85 -15.94 -4.46 -14.74
C ASP A 85 -15.10 -5.74 -14.90
N ASP A 86 -15.15 -6.37 -16.07
CA ASP A 86 -14.36 -7.57 -16.38
C ASP A 86 -12.93 -7.24 -16.84
N LEU A 87 -12.66 -5.98 -17.19
CA LEU A 87 -11.34 -5.54 -17.67
C LEU A 87 -10.39 -5.16 -16.54
N ILE A 88 -10.93 -4.87 -15.35
CA ILE A 88 -10.15 -4.49 -14.17
C ILE A 88 -10.21 -5.63 -13.16
N GLN A 89 -9.13 -6.39 -13.06
CA GLN A 89 -8.99 -7.48 -12.10
C GLN A 89 -8.24 -6.99 -10.85
N ASP A 90 -8.97 -6.40 -9.93
CA ASP A 90 -8.48 -5.96 -8.62
C ASP A 90 -9.09 -6.84 -7.51
N VAL A 91 -8.44 -7.91 -7.08
CA VAL A 91 -7.04 -8.34 -7.24
C VAL A 91 -6.98 -9.53 -8.22
N TRP A 92 -6.02 -9.54 -9.17
CA TRP A 92 -5.80 -10.69 -10.06
C TRP A 92 -5.07 -11.85 -9.39
N LYS A 93 -3.97 -11.56 -8.64
CA LYS A 93 -3.18 -12.56 -7.89
C LYS A 93 -2.75 -12.02 -6.55
N VAL A 94 -2.67 -12.91 -5.56
CA VAL A 94 -2.16 -12.61 -4.21
C VAL A 94 -1.01 -13.56 -3.88
N PHE A 95 0.09 -13.01 -3.42
CA PHE A 95 1.26 -13.76 -2.93
C PHE A 95 1.50 -13.45 -1.47
N LYS A 96 1.30 -14.43 -0.60
CA LYS A 96 1.62 -14.31 0.82
C LYS A 96 3.13 -14.31 1.02
N CYS A 97 3.61 -13.42 1.87
CA CYS A 97 5.02 -13.27 2.22
C CYS A 97 5.31 -13.88 3.58
N LYS A 98 6.49 -14.46 3.73
CA LYS A 98 7.00 -14.84 5.06
C LYS A 98 7.64 -13.62 5.71
N PRO A 99 7.53 -13.45 7.04
CA PRO A 99 8.22 -12.38 7.76
C PRO A 99 9.73 -12.37 7.44
N SER A 100 10.25 -11.21 7.04
CA SER A 100 11.66 -11.03 6.72
C SER A 100 12.07 -9.57 6.74
N GLN A 101 13.21 -9.25 7.34
CA GLN A 101 13.81 -7.91 7.30
C GLN A 101 14.33 -7.54 5.90
N ASP A 102 14.62 -8.53 5.05
CA ASP A 102 15.04 -8.33 3.66
C ASP A 102 13.87 -8.05 2.71
N GLY A 103 12.64 -8.11 3.24
CA GLY A 103 11.40 -7.93 2.50
C GLY A 103 10.88 -9.20 1.86
N CYS A 104 10.03 -9.03 0.86
CA CYS A 104 9.37 -10.11 0.13
C CYS A 104 9.74 -10.05 -1.35
N LYS A 105 10.17 -11.18 -1.89
CA LYS A 105 10.47 -11.36 -3.31
C LYS A 105 9.54 -12.40 -3.91
N ILE A 106 8.88 -12.06 -5.01
CA ILE A 106 8.00 -12.96 -5.76
C ILE A 106 8.36 -12.98 -7.24
N ARG A 107 7.99 -14.05 -7.90
CA ARG A 107 8.06 -14.19 -9.36
C ARG A 107 6.77 -14.81 -9.88
N PHE A 108 6.20 -14.21 -10.92
CA PHE A 108 4.99 -14.72 -11.54
C PHE A 108 4.95 -14.46 -13.04
N SER A 109 4.02 -15.12 -13.73
CA SER A 109 3.77 -14.90 -15.15
C SER A 109 2.26 -14.85 -15.41
N ASP A 110 1.89 -14.17 -16.49
CA ASP A 110 0.57 -14.30 -17.08
C ASP A 110 0.61 -15.31 -18.21
N ARG A 111 0.14 -16.52 -17.92
CA ARG A 111 0.16 -17.65 -18.87
C ARG A 111 -0.90 -17.53 -19.97
N ASP A 112 -1.92 -16.71 -19.73
CA ASP A 112 -3.03 -16.53 -20.65
C ASP A 112 -2.89 -15.29 -21.53
N PHE A 113 -1.82 -14.49 -21.33
CA PHE A 113 -1.59 -13.24 -22.07
C PHE A 113 -1.62 -13.47 -23.59
N GLN A 114 -0.84 -14.41 -24.09
CA GLN A 114 -0.78 -14.73 -25.52
C GLN A 114 -2.13 -15.23 -26.05
N LYS A 115 -2.80 -16.09 -25.29
CA LYS A 115 -4.10 -16.65 -25.65
C LYS A 115 -5.19 -15.58 -25.73
N ASN A 116 -5.13 -14.61 -24.83
CA ASN A 116 -6.13 -13.53 -24.77
C ASN A 116 -5.98 -12.51 -25.90
N GLY A 117 -4.77 -12.39 -26.48
CA GLY A 117 -4.54 -11.55 -27.65
C GLY A 117 -4.80 -10.05 -27.42
N ARG A 118 -4.67 -9.58 -26.17
CA ARG A 118 -4.98 -8.18 -25.79
C ARG A 118 -3.84 -7.58 -24.99
N ASP A 119 -3.60 -6.30 -25.18
CA ASP A 119 -2.72 -5.51 -24.33
C ASP A 119 -3.15 -5.62 -22.86
N SER A 120 -2.18 -5.53 -21.98
CA SER A 120 -2.46 -5.57 -20.55
C SER A 120 -1.53 -4.64 -19.77
N VAL A 121 -2.05 -4.09 -18.70
CA VAL A 121 -1.31 -3.27 -17.74
C VAL A 121 -1.27 -4.01 -16.41
N TYR A 122 -0.10 -4.07 -15.81
CA TYR A 122 0.10 -4.71 -14.52
C TYR A 122 0.71 -3.71 -13.54
N TYR A 123 0.24 -3.72 -12.32
CA TYR A 123 0.92 -3.10 -11.18
C TYR A 123 0.74 -3.94 -9.93
N VAL A 124 1.54 -3.68 -8.92
CA VAL A 124 1.49 -4.42 -7.66
C VAL A 124 1.24 -3.48 -6.49
N ARG A 125 0.58 -4.04 -5.48
CA ARG A 125 0.47 -3.44 -4.14
C ARG A 125 1.23 -4.33 -3.16
N ALA A 126 2.20 -3.77 -2.45
CA ALA A 126 2.83 -4.41 -1.32
C ALA A 126 2.14 -3.94 -0.04
N ILE A 127 1.74 -4.88 0.80
CA ILE A 127 0.97 -4.62 2.02
C ILE A 127 1.83 -4.98 3.22
N GLU A 128 2.00 -4.02 4.14
CA GLU A 128 2.71 -4.22 5.39
C GLU A 128 1.85 -4.90 6.47
N GLU A 129 2.49 -5.38 7.52
CA GLU A 129 1.81 -5.81 8.73
C GLU A 129 1.00 -4.65 9.34
N PRO A 130 -0.17 -4.93 9.95
CA PRO A 130 -1.00 -3.89 10.54
C PRO A 130 -0.24 -3.09 11.60
N SER A 131 -0.48 -1.79 11.62
CA SER A 131 0.04 -0.87 12.62
C SER A 131 -1.00 0.16 13.01
N LEU A 132 -0.86 0.70 14.22
CA LEU A 132 -1.75 1.73 14.72
C LEU A 132 -1.47 3.05 14.00
N ARG A 133 -2.52 3.69 13.49
CA ARG A 133 -2.48 4.98 12.79
C ARG A 133 -3.64 5.86 13.22
N VAL A 134 -3.40 7.15 13.25
CA VAL A 134 -4.46 8.13 13.46
C VAL A 134 -5.41 8.08 12.27
N ASN A 135 -6.71 7.90 12.54
CA ASN A 135 -7.72 7.70 11.52
C ASN A 135 -7.35 6.62 10.49
N GLY A 136 -6.78 5.49 10.94
CA GLY A 136 -6.40 4.38 10.08
C GLY A 136 -7.56 3.76 9.30
N ASP A 137 -7.30 2.66 8.62
CA ASP A 137 -8.30 1.91 7.84
C ASP A 137 -9.56 1.65 8.67
N ASN A 138 -10.71 1.53 8.00
CA ASN A 138 -12.04 1.39 8.58
C ASN A 138 -12.55 2.62 9.35
N LEU A 139 -11.77 3.65 9.51
CA LEU A 139 -12.16 4.97 10.02
C LEU A 139 -13.23 4.94 11.10
N ARG A 140 -13.18 3.95 12.01
CA ARG A 140 -14.17 3.76 13.09
C ARG A 140 -15.60 3.70 12.56
N CYS A 141 -15.83 2.82 11.60
CA CYS A 141 -17.15 2.62 11.04
C CYS A 141 -18.13 2.04 12.05
N ASP A 142 -19.35 2.60 12.04
CA ASP A 142 -20.51 1.89 12.53
C ASP A 142 -20.94 0.93 11.41
N TYR A 143 -21.09 -0.35 11.72
CA TYR A 143 -21.43 -1.38 10.73
C TYR A 143 -22.89 -1.80 10.86
N ASP A 144 -23.52 -2.11 9.74
CA ASP A 144 -24.83 -2.75 9.70
C ASP A 144 -24.72 -4.27 10.03
N GLU A 145 -25.88 -4.94 10.07
CA GLU A 145 -25.96 -6.39 10.33
C GLU A 145 -25.24 -7.24 9.27
N ASN A 146 -24.97 -6.67 8.09
CA ASN A 146 -24.29 -7.33 6.97
C ASN A 146 -22.79 -7.03 6.92
N GLY A 147 -22.26 -6.21 7.87
CA GLY A 147 -20.87 -5.82 7.93
C GLY A 147 -20.50 -4.65 7.00
N ASN A 148 -21.46 -3.92 6.42
CA ASN A 148 -21.21 -2.74 5.64
C ASN A 148 -21.03 -1.52 6.53
N CYS A 149 -20.05 -0.69 6.24
CA CYS A 149 -19.85 0.57 6.91
C CYS A 149 -20.97 1.56 6.56
N ILE A 150 -21.84 1.88 7.52
CA ILE A 150 -22.98 2.80 7.34
C ILE A 150 -22.66 4.21 7.80
N LYS A 151 -21.67 4.39 8.66
CA LYS A 151 -21.24 5.69 9.16
C LYS A 151 -19.76 5.67 9.51
N VAL A 152 -19.05 6.68 9.09
CA VAL A 152 -17.63 6.89 9.40
C VAL A 152 -17.51 7.89 10.54
N ASN A 153 -16.83 7.52 11.62
CA ASN A 153 -16.63 8.36 12.81
C ASN A 153 -15.18 8.86 12.85
N ILE A 154 -14.84 9.82 11.97
CA ILE A 154 -13.50 10.42 11.90
C ILE A 154 -13.21 11.20 13.19
N CYS A 155 -11.98 11.11 13.65
CA CYS A 155 -11.49 11.93 14.77
C CYS A 155 -11.30 13.38 14.34
N HIS A 156 -11.95 14.32 15.01
CA HIS A 156 -11.97 15.74 14.65
C HIS A 156 -11.35 16.65 15.72
N GLY A 157 -10.62 16.10 16.67
CA GLY A 157 -10.11 16.85 17.80
C GLY A 157 -11.17 17.06 18.90
N SER A 158 -10.92 17.98 19.82
CA SER A 158 -11.55 18.04 21.14
C SER A 158 -13.04 18.39 21.20
N TYR A 159 -13.66 18.82 20.12
CA TYR A 159 -15.06 19.28 20.16
C TYR A 159 -16.07 18.30 19.54
N LEU A 160 -15.63 17.35 18.76
CA LEU A 160 -16.50 16.31 18.15
C LEU A 160 -16.17 14.90 18.60
N THR A 161 -14.98 14.66 19.13
CA THR A 161 -14.52 13.35 19.61
C THR A 161 -14.25 13.41 21.10
N ASP A 162 -14.51 12.32 21.85
CA ASP A 162 -14.19 12.24 23.27
C ASP A 162 -12.69 12.52 23.48
N LYS A 163 -12.38 13.39 24.45
CA LYS A 163 -10.99 13.75 24.78
C LYS A 163 -10.10 12.58 25.22
N ARG A 164 -10.71 11.47 25.64
CA ARG A 164 -9.99 10.23 26.00
C ARG A 164 -9.73 9.32 24.83
N ASP A 165 -10.28 9.65 23.68
CA ASP A 165 -10.08 8.90 22.45
C ASP A 165 -8.71 9.24 21.85
N ASP A 166 -7.85 8.24 21.71
CA ASP A 166 -6.51 8.40 21.11
C ASP A 166 -6.53 8.55 19.59
N CYS A 167 -7.71 8.43 18.97
CA CYS A 167 -7.91 8.55 17.53
C CYS A 167 -7.18 7.50 16.68
N VAL A 168 -6.70 6.43 17.29
CA VAL A 168 -5.83 5.44 16.64
C VAL A 168 -6.62 4.19 16.26
N THR A 169 -6.41 3.69 15.06
CA THR A 169 -6.95 2.42 14.58
C THR A 169 -5.88 1.62 13.84
N SER A 170 -6.09 0.31 13.74
CA SER A 170 -5.20 -0.56 12.99
C SER A 170 -5.35 -0.31 11.49
N SER A 171 -4.24 -0.16 10.79
CA SER A 171 -4.19 0.03 9.34
C SER A 171 -3.05 -0.75 8.72
N GLU A 172 -3.28 -1.29 7.53
CA GLU A 172 -2.26 -1.91 6.70
C GLU A 172 -1.71 -0.87 5.72
N GLU A 173 -0.47 -0.44 5.92
CA GLU A 173 0.20 0.46 4.99
C GLU A 173 0.44 -0.22 3.64
N ARG A 174 0.34 0.56 2.57
CA ARG A 174 0.40 0.07 1.19
C ARG A 174 1.37 0.87 0.36
N ALA A 175 2.13 0.18 -0.47
CA ALA A 175 2.96 0.80 -1.50
C ALA A 175 2.56 0.26 -2.88
N TRP A 176 2.52 1.13 -3.88
CA TRP A 176 2.18 0.77 -5.26
C TRP A 176 3.42 0.87 -6.15
N SER A 177 3.56 -0.07 -7.09
CA SER A 177 4.53 0.08 -8.17
C SER A 177 4.00 1.04 -9.25
N SER A 178 4.89 1.50 -10.12
CA SER A 178 4.49 2.04 -11.41
C SER A 178 3.79 0.97 -12.24
N PRO A 179 2.87 1.35 -13.14
CA PRO A 179 2.27 0.42 -14.08
C PRO A 179 3.28 -0.07 -15.12
N ILE A 180 3.14 -1.33 -15.52
CA ILE A 180 3.92 -1.97 -16.58
C ILE A 180 2.96 -2.29 -17.71
N TYR A 181 3.20 -1.69 -18.87
CA TYR A 181 2.41 -1.92 -20.09
C TYR A 181 3.02 -3.06 -20.88
N VAL A 182 2.21 -4.04 -21.25
CA VAL A 182 2.61 -5.17 -22.09
C VAL A 182 1.70 -5.21 -23.31
N ASN A 183 2.27 -4.96 -24.47
CA ASN A 183 1.53 -4.87 -25.71
C ASN A 183 1.55 -6.21 -26.46
N GLN A 184 0.39 -6.59 -27.00
CA GLN A 184 0.28 -7.57 -28.05
C GLN A 184 0.65 -6.93 -29.38
N ILE A 185 1.50 -7.56 -30.17
CA ILE A 185 1.93 -7.03 -31.46
C ILE A 185 1.64 -8.06 -32.54
#